data_0e4a6d74ba0cfcd9d9139e21480cdf10
#
_entry.id   0e4a6d74ba0cfcd9d9139e21480cdf10
#
_cell.length_a   1.000
_cell.length_b   1.000
_cell.length_c   1.000
_cell.angle_alpha   90.00
_cell.angle_beta   90.00
_cell.angle_gamma   90.00
#
_symmetry.space_group_name_H-M   'P 1'
#
loop_
_entity.id
_entity.type
_entity.pdbx_description
1 polymer ?
#
loop_
_entity_poly.entity_id
_entity_poly.type
_entity_poly.pdbx_seq_one_letter_code
_entity_poly.pdbx_strand_id
1 'polypeptide(L)'
;MKENIGFGLTLRAGRVPNAERERIVAHYVELMGLGGFENAYPKTLSGGMKQRLALARAYAVRPQFLLMDEPFGALDAQTRAAMQDLLLHVLETEGKTVMLITHSVEEALYLSSRVVVITARPARIRTVIDVPFPYPRREDLHRTPEFAELQYRVHEIVMQEYASQQRLKSERVT
;
A
#
# COMPACT_ATOMS: atom_id res chain seq x y z
N MET A 1 6.04 13.54 -16.41
CA MET A 1 6.01 12.57 -15.32
C MET A 1 7.24 12.68 -14.41
N LYS A 2 8.47 12.66 -14.93
CA LYS A 2 9.73 12.79 -14.15
C LYS A 2 9.77 13.99 -13.20
N GLU A 3 9.25 15.15 -13.60
CA GLU A 3 9.16 16.34 -12.74
C GLU A 3 8.23 16.09 -11.53
N ASN A 4 7.19 15.31 -11.70
CA ASN A 4 6.26 14.95 -10.61
C ASN A 4 6.96 14.07 -9.57
N ILE A 5 7.76 13.09 -9.99
CA ILE A 5 8.57 12.24 -9.09
C ILE A 5 9.59 13.10 -8.33
N GLY A 6 10.30 13.98 -9.05
CA GLY A 6 11.35 14.84 -8.47
C GLY A 6 10.84 16.03 -7.67
N PHE A 7 9.52 16.30 -7.67
CA PHE A 7 8.96 17.51 -7.05
C PHE A 7 9.29 17.62 -5.55
N GLY A 8 9.08 16.54 -4.80
CA GLY A 8 9.37 16.55 -3.37
C GLY A 8 10.84 16.82 -3.01
N LEU A 9 11.75 16.45 -3.92
CA LEU A 9 13.19 16.71 -3.74
C LEU A 9 13.55 18.21 -3.90
N THR A 10 12.71 18.99 -4.58
CA THR A 10 12.92 20.45 -4.73
C THR A 10 12.51 21.22 -3.48
N LEU A 11 11.64 20.63 -2.64
CA LEU A 11 11.12 21.25 -1.42
C LEU A 11 11.97 20.94 -0.18
N ARG A 12 12.91 20.03 -0.28
CA ARG A 12 13.76 19.63 0.85
C ARG A 12 14.73 20.75 1.23
N ALA A 13 14.83 21.05 2.53
CA ALA A 13 15.83 21.97 3.06
C ALA A 13 17.25 21.44 2.71
N GLY A 14 18.03 22.24 1.94
CA GLY A 14 19.28 21.78 1.33
C GLY A 14 18.97 21.15 -0.04
N ARG A 15 18.92 21.98 -1.08
CA ARG A 15 18.63 21.57 -2.47
C ARG A 15 19.45 20.34 -2.85
N VAL A 16 18.75 19.26 -3.19
CA VAL A 16 19.37 18.08 -3.80
C VAL A 16 19.99 18.53 -5.16
N PRO A 17 21.28 18.28 -5.40
CA PRO A 17 21.92 18.62 -6.68
C PRO A 17 21.16 18.01 -7.87
N ASN A 18 21.11 18.73 -8.99
CA ASN A 18 20.36 18.28 -10.16
C ASN A 18 20.76 16.87 -10.62
N ALA A 19 22.05 16.56 -10.65
CA ALA A 19 22.55 15.24 -11.04
C ALA A 19 22.06 14.12 -10.09
N GLU A 20 22.01 14.38 -8.80
CA GLU A 20 21.49 13.41 -7.81
C GLU A 20 19.98 13.27 -7.96
N ARG A 21 19.24 14.37 -8.15
CA ARG A 21 17.81 14.35 -8.40
C ARG A 21 17.46 13.52 -9.63
N GLU A 22 18.21 13.69 -10.72
CA GLU A 22 18.02 12.90 -11.94
C GLU A 22 18.25 11.42 -11.71
N ARG A 23 19.29 11.05 -10.95
CA ARG A 23 19.55 9.65 -10.58
C ARG A 23 18.40 9.05 -9.76
N ILE A 24 17.92 9.78 -8.75
CA ILE A 24 16.80 9.33 -7.92
C ILE A 24 15.55 9.15 -8.78
N VAL A 25 15.23 10.10 -9.64
CA VAL A 25 14.07 10.02 -10.54
C VAL A 25 14.21 8.83 -11.48
N ALA A 26 15.37 8.62 -12.11
CA ALA A 26 15.61 7.50 -13.01
C ALA A 26 15.44 6.15 -12.29
N HIS A 27 15.98 6.02 -11.08
CA HIS A 27 15.84 4.82 -10.26
C HIS A 27 14.35 4.47 -10.01
N TYR A 28 13.52 5.44 -9.60
CA TYR A 28 12.11 5.17 -9.34
C TYR A 28 11.27 5.03 -10.61
N VAL A 29 11.66 5.61 -11.73
CA VAL A 29 11.06 5.34 -13.05
C VAL A 29 11.24 3.87 -13.42
N GLU A 30 12.46 3.36 -13.24
CA GLU A 30 12.80 1.95 -13.53
C GLU A 30 12.09 1.01 -12.55
N LEU A 31 12.25 1.22 -11.23
CA LEU A 31 11.67 0.38 -10.17
C LEU A 31 10.14 0.26 -10.28
N MET A 32 9.46 1.32 -10.71
CA MET A 32 8.01 1.34 -10.88
C MET A 32 7.54 0.93 -12.29
N GLY A 33 8.46 0.52 -13.17
CA GLY A 33 8.13 0.13 -14.54
C GLY A 33 7.47 1.24 -15.35
N LEU A 34 7.94 2.48 -15.20
CA LEU A 34 7.42 3.67 -15.87
C LEU A 34 8.32 4.13 -17.02
N GLY A 35 9.28 3.29 -17.45
CA GLY A 35 10.17 3.58 -18.57
C GLY A 35 9.40 3.86 -19.87
N GLY A 36 9.88 4.80 -20.66
CA GLY A 36 9.22 5.27 -21.88
C GLY A 36 8.14 6.34 -21.67
N PHE A 37 7.76 6.63 -20.42
CA PHE A 37 6.73 7.62 -20.07
C PHE A 37 7.28 8.84 -19.32
N GLU A 38 8.59 9.02 -19.29
CA GLU A 38 9.29 10.05 -18.51
C GLU A 38 8.77 11.47 -18.78
N ASN A 39 8.42 11.74 -20.04
CA ASN A 39 7.93 13.03 -20.50
C ASN A 39 6.40 13.11 -20.60
N ALA A 40 5.69 12.02 -20.31
CA ALA A 40 4.22 12.00 -20.35
C ALA A 40 3.62 12.90 -19.27
N TYR A 41 2.49 13.52 -19.57
CA TYR A 41 1.70 14.24 -18.57
C TYR A 41 0.93 13.26 -17.68
N PRO A 42 0.79 13.51 -16.36
CA PRO A 42 0.03 12.62 -15.47
C PRO A 42 -1.39 12.33 -15.92
N LYS A 43 -2.05 13.29 -16.60
CA LYS A 43 -3.41 13.13 -17.12
C LYS A 43 -3.55 12.08 -18.23
N THR A 44 -2.47 11.79 -18.97
CA THR A 44 -2.46 10.82 -20.07
C THR A 44 -2.14 9.41 -19.63
N LEU A 45 -1.76 9.21 -18.35
CA LEU A 45 -1.43 7.91 -17.79
C LEU A 45 -2.70 7.11 -17.44
N SER A 46 -2.62 5.77 -17.54
CA SER A 46 -3.65 4.87 -17.05
C SER A 46 -3.81 4.96 -15.51
N GLY A 47 -4.86 4.37 -14.95
CA GLY A 47 -5.09 4.32 -13.51
C GLY A 47 -3.93 3.68 -12.75
N GLY A 48 -3.49 2.51 -13.19
CA GLY A 48 -2.33 1.82 -12.59
C GLY A 48 -1.04 2.61 -12.74
N MET A 49 -0.79 3.26 -13.88
CA MET A 49 0.40 4.11 -14.06
C MET A 49 0.35 5.35 -13.15
N LYS A 50 -0.80 5.94 -12.91
CA LYS A 50 -0.97 7.04 -11.95
C LYS A 50 -0.63 6.59 -10.54
N GLN A 51 -1.03 5.37 -10.16
CA GLN A 51 -0.71 4.80 -8.86
C GLN A 51 0.80 4.53 -8.71
N ARG A 52 1.43 3.94 -9.73
CA ARG A 52 2.89 3.76 -9.78
C ARG A 52 3.64 5.09 -9.68
N LEU A 53 3.15 6.13 -10.36
CA LEU A 53 3.69 7.49 -10.26
C LEU A 53 3.55 8.06 -8.85
N ALA A 54 2.41 7.84 -8.17
CA ALA A 54 2.19 8.29 -6.80
C ALA A 54 3.17 7.60 -5.82
N LEU A 55 3.39 6.29 -5.97
CA LEU A 55 4.39 5.53 -5.21
C LEU A 55 5.80 6.05 -5.50
N ALA A 56 6.19 6.20 -6.77
CA ALA A 56 7.50 6.75 -7.17
C ALA A 56 7.76 8.10 -6.49
N ARG A 57 6.78 9.00 -6.52
CA ARG A 57 6.87 10.32 -5.89
C ARG A 57 7.03 10.23 -4.38
N ALA A 58 6.30 9.33 -3.73
CA ALA A 58 6.36 9.14 -2.28
C ALA A 58 7.71 8.56 -1.83
N TYR A 59 8.25 7.60 -2.57
CA TYR A 59 9.53 6.97 -2.26
C TYR A 59 10.73 7.85 -2.63
N ALA A 60 10.65 8.70 -3.67
CA ALA A 60 11.74 9.54 -4.13
C ALA A 60 12.30 10.47 -3.04
N VAL A 61 11.48 10.92 -2.11
CA VAL A 61 11.92 11.73 -0.97
C VAL A 61 12.59 10.91 0.14
N ARG A 62 12.76 9.60 -0.06
CA ARG A 62 13.39 8.65 0.87
C ARG A 62 12.80 8.74 2.28
N PRO A 63 11.50 8.54 2.46
CA PRO A 63 10.87 8.59 3.77
C PRO A 63 11.38 7.42 4.62
N GLN A 64 11.45 7.60 5.94
CA GLN A 64 11.68 6.50 6.88
C GLN A 64 10.39 5.71 7.12
N PHE A 65 9.25 6.40 7.03
CA PHE A 65 7.93 5.86 7.27
C PHE A 65 6.95 6.33 6.19
N LEU A 66 6.16 5.43 5.62
CA LEU A 66 5.19 5.72 4.58
C LEU A 66 3.79 5.30 5.05
N LEU A 67 2.85 6.24 4.94
CA LEU A 67 1.43 5.99 5.20
C LEU A 67 0.69 5.85 3.88
N MET A 68 -0.09 4.78 3.75
CA MET A 68 -0.95 4.52 2.59
C MET A 68 -2.38 4.31 3.08
N ASP A 69 -3.31 5.07 2.51
CA ASP A 69 -4.74 4.97 2.80
C ASP A 69 -5.47 4.49 1.56
N GLU A 70 -6.02 3.26 1.62
CA GLU A 70 -6.77 2.59 0.54
C GLU A 70 -6.05 2.65 -0.83
N PRO A 71 -4.75 2.31 -0.95
CA PRO A 71 -3.97 2.60 -2.16
C PRO A 71 -4.44 1.83 -3.39
N PHE A 72 -5.24 0.78 -3.23
CA PHE A 72 -5.69 -0.08 -4.33
C PHE A 72 -7.21 -0.04 -4.56
N GLY A 73 -7.96 0.74 -3.77
CA GLY A 73 -9.42 0.74 -3.79
C GLY A 73 -10.05 1.11 -5.14
N ALA A 74 -9.40 1.96 -5.93
CA ALA A 74 -9.90 2.41 -7.23
C ALA A 74 -9.44 1.57 -8.43
N LEU A 75 -8.73 0.45 -8.19
CA LEU A 75 -8.16 -0.38 -9.25
C LEU A 75 -9.04 -1.60 -9.54
N ASP A 76 -9.09 -2.00 -10.81
CA ASP A 76 -9.63 -3.30 -11.19
C ASP A 76 -8.79 -4.46 -10.62
N ALA A 77 -9.34 -5.67 -10.59
CA ALA A 77 -8.71 -6.81 -9.91
C ALA A 77 -7.31 -7.15 -10.47
N GLN A 78 -7.14 -7.13 -11.79
CA GLN A 78 -5.86 -7.47 -12.42
C GLN A 78 -4.80 -6.41 -12.15
N THR A 79 -5.16 -5.13 -12.31
CA THR A 79 -4.27 -4.01 -12.01
C THR A 79 -3.91 -3.98 -10.53
N ARG A 80 -4.86 -4.30 -9.64
CA ARG A 80 -4.65 -4.40 -8.19
C ARG A 80 -3.61 -5.45 -7.84
N ALA A 81 -3.74 -6.68 -8.34
CA ALA A 81 -2.77 -7.75 -8.10
C ALA A 81 -1.35 -7.33 -8.54
N ALA A 82 -1.21 -6.81 -9.76
CA ALA A 82 0.07 -6.33 -10.27
C ALA A 82 0.67 -5.17 -9.45
N MET A 83 -0.18 -4.34 -8.82
CA MET A 83 0.27 -3.25 -7.95
C MET A 83 0.67 -3.74 -6.56
N GLN A 84 0.02 -4.78 -6.04
CA GLN A 84 0.39 -5.43 -4.78
C GLN A 84 1.76 -6.10 -4.89
N ASP A 85 2.00 -6.84 -5.98
CA ASP A 85 3.30 -7.46 -6.25
C ASP A 85 4.41 -6.43 -6.42
N LEU A 86 4.12 -5.32 -7.14
CA LEU A 86 5.05 -4.21 -7.26
C LEU A 86 5.37 -3.60 -5.89
N LEU A 87 4.35 -3.38 -5.05
CA LEU A 87 4.56 -2.83 -3.71
C LEU A 87 5.42 -3.77 -2.86
N LEU A 88 5.18 -5.09 -2.89
CA LEU A 88 6.02 -6.07 -2.21
C LEU A 88 7.48 -5.98 -2.66
N HIS A 89 7.73 -5.95 -3.96
CA HIS A 89 9.07 -5.80 -4.50
C HIS A 89 9.75 -4.50 -4.02
N VAL A 90 9.01 -3.41 -3.99
CA VAL A 90 9.52 -2.10 -3.48
C VAL A 90 9.81 -2.17 -1.98
N LEU A 91 8.95 -2.80 -1.18
CA LEU A 91 9.15 -2.98 0.26
C LEU A 91 10.43 -3.77 0.55
N GLU A 92 10.67 -4.84 -0.19
CA GLU A 92 11.86 -5.69 -0.06
C GLU A 92 13.12 -4.93 -0.49
N THR A 93 13.05 -4.17 -1.59
CA THR A 93 14.19 -3.44 -2.14
C THR A 93 14.58 -2.22 -1.28
N GLU A 94 13.59 -1.46 -0.81
CA GLU A 94 13.81 -0.20 -0.11
C GLU A 94 13.93 -0.36 1.42
N GLY A 95 13.47 -1.46 1.99
CA GLY A 95 13.56 -1.74 3.43
C GLY A 95 12.88 -0.68 4.32
N LYS A 96 11.79 -0.07 3.86
CA LYS A 96 11.10 1.01 4.58
C LYS A 96 9.97 0.47 5.44
N THR A 97 9.65 1.22 6.51
CA THR A 97 8.45 0.94 7.29
C THR A 97 7.23 1.53 6.59
N VAL A 98 6.24 0.70 6.33
CA VAL A 98 4.98 1.11 5.70
C VAL A 98 3.81 0.78 6.62
N MET A 99 2.90 1.73 6.79
CA MET A 99 1.58 1.51 7.38
C MET A 99 0.54 1.63 6.28
N LEU A 100 -0.17 0.52 6.05
CA LEU A 100 -1.23 0.42 5.06
C LEU A 100 -2.58 0.40 5.77
N ILE A 101 -3.51 1.25 5.34
CA ILE A 101 -4.92 1.18 5.73
C ILE A 101 -5.68 0.57 4.57
N THR A 102 -6.42 -0.48 4.84
CA THR A 102 -7.27 -1.15 3.86
C THR A 102 -8.47 -1.81 4.54
N HIS A 103 -9.54 -1.98 3.80
CA HIS A 103 -10.69 -2.80 4.20
C HIS A 103 -10.60 -4.25 3.70
N SER A 104 -9.58 -4.59 2.93
CA SER A 104 -9.34 -5.94 2.42
C SER A 104 -8.45 -6.74 3.36
N VAL A 105 -9.01 -7.78 3.97
CA VAL A 105 -8.26 -8.72 4.82
C VAL A 105 -7.14 -9.40 4.02
N GLU A 106 -7.42 -9.76 2.78
CA GLU A 106 -6.45 -10.38 1.88
C GLU A 106 -5.24 -9.46 1.63
N GLU A 107 -5.47 -8.21 1.28
CA GLU A 107 -4.39 -7.21 1.11
C GLU A 107 -3.57 -7.04 2.39
N ALA A 108 -4.25 -6.90 3.53
CA ALA A 108 -3.58 -6.73 4.82
C ALA A 108 -2.65 -7.91 5.12
N LEU A 109 -3.10 -9.15 4.90
CA LEU A 109 -2.30 -10.35 5.14
C LEU A 109 -1.20 -10.55 4.09
N TYR A 110 -1.46 -10.20 2.83
CA TYR A 110 -0.48 -10.39 1.76
C TYR A 110 0.66 -9.39 1.83
N LEU A 111 0.39 -8.13 2.24
CA LEU A 111 1.37 -7.05 2.18
C LEU A 111 2.09 -6.77 3.49
N SER A 112 1.54 -7.15 4.64
CA SER A 112 2.10 -6.73 5.92
C SER A 112 2.67 -7.87 6.76
N SER A 113 3.68 -7.58 7.57
CA SER A 113 4.20 -8.50 8.60
C SER A 113 3.33 -8.53 9.86
N ARG A 114 2.45 -7.52 10.02
CA ARG A 114 1.56 -7.38 11.18
C ARG A 114 0.27 -6.69 10.76
N VAL A 115 -0.86 -7.25 11.18
CA VAL A 115 -2.19 -6.67 10.96
C VAL A 115 -2.75 -6.16 12.29
N VAL A 116 -3.22 -4.93 12.28
CA VAL A 116 -3.91 -4.32 13.42
C VAL A 116 -5.39 -4.19 13.05
N VAL A 117 -6.24 -4.93 13.75
CA VAL A 117 -7.70 -4.81 13.60
C VAL A 117 -8.20 -3.74 14.58
N ILE A 118 -8.91 -2.76 14.05
CA ILE A 118 -9.50 -1.67 14.84
C ILE A 118 -11.00 -1.85 14.98
N THR A 119 -11.55 -1.46 16.14
CA THR A 119 -12.99 -1.43 16.38
C THR A 119 -13.64 -0.29 15.59
N ALA A 120 -14.96 -0.38 15.46
CA ALA A 120 -15.77 0.76 15.06
C ALA A 120 -15.68 1.92 16.08
N ARG A 121 -16.51 2.96 15.91
CA ARG A 121 -16.47 4.16 16.77
C ARG A 121 -16.87 3.86 18.23
N PRO A 122 -16.08 4.29 19.24
CA PRO A 122 -14.76 4.91 19.10
C PRO A 122 -13.69 3.90 18.65
N ALA A 123 -12.80 4.31 17.74
CA ALA A 123 -11.76 3.45 17.22
C ALA A 123 -10.77 3.06 18.32
N ARG A 124 -10.57 1.77 18.52
CA ARG A 124 -9.60 1.19 19.45
C ARG A 124 -8.94 -0.02 18.78
N ILE A 125 -7.76 -0.38 19.21
CA ILE A 125 -7.12 -1.62 18.77
C ILE A 125 -7.93 -2.79 19.35
N ARG A 126 -8.50 -3.61 18.49
CA ARG A 126 -9.19 -4.86 18.85
C ARG A 126 -8.20 -5.97 19.09
N THR A 127 -7.29 -6.13 18.15
CA THR A 127 -6.23 -7.14 18.23
C THR A 127 -5.08 -6.78 17.28
N VAL A 128 -3.93 -7.34 17.56
CA VAL A 128 -2.76 -7.30 16.69
C VAL A 128 -2.39 -8.74 16.33
N ILE A 129 -2.20 -9.00 15.05
CA ILE A 129 -1.94 -10.32 14.49
C ILE A 129 -0.61 -10.27 13.75
N ASP A 130 0.36 -11.05 14.20
CA ASP A 130 1.59 -11.28 13.45
C ASP A 130 1.29 -12.21 12.26
N VAL A 131 1.75 -11.83 11.07
CA VAL A 131 1.53 -12.59 9.85
C VAL A 131 2.71 -13.53 9.67
N PRO A 132 2.51 -14.87 9.75
CA PRO A 132 3.59 -15.84 9.84
C PRO A 132 4.26 -16.18 8.51
N PHE A 133 3.97 -15.41 7.46
CA PHE A 133 4.50 -15.63 6.13
C PHE A 133 5.74 -14.75 5.89
N PRO A 134 6.92 -15.34 5.69
CA PRO A 134 8.14 -14.59 5.45
C PRO A 134 8.14 -13.91 4.07
N TYR A 135 8.95 -12.88 3.91
CA TYR A 135 9.29 -12.32 2.61
C TYR A 135 10.48 -13.11 2.00
N PRO A 136 10.60 -13.20 0.66
CA PRO A 136 9.69 -12.65 -0.34
C PRO A 136 8.41 -13.47 -0.47
N ARG A 137 7.28 -12.78 -0.58
CA ARG A 137 5.99 -13.42 -0.83
C ARG A 137 5.71 -13.51 -2.32
N ARG A 138 5.04 -14.57 -2.73
CA ARG A 138 4.66 -14.82 -4.12
C ARG A 138 3.16 -15.01 -4.23
N GLU A 139 2.65 -14.84 -5.44
CA GLU A 139 1.22 -14.99 -5.74
C GLU A 139 0.63 -16.35 -5.30
N ASP A 140 1.45 -17.42 -5.33
CA ASP A 140 1.02 -18.76 -4.90
C ASP A 140 0.68 -18.84 -3.40
N LEU A 141 1.14 -17.90 -2.57
CA LEU A 141 0.78 -17.81 -1.15
C LEU A 141 -0.76 -17.77 -0.96
N HIS A 142 -1.48 -17.05 -1.83
CA HIS A 142 -2.94 -16.96 -1.77
C HIS A 142 -3.66 -18.31 -1.89
N ARG A 143 -2.98 -19.33 -2.46
CA ARG A 143 -3.54 -20.65 -2.71
C ARG A 143 -3.21 -21.65 -1.60
N THR A 144 -2.45 -21.23 -0.60
CA THR A 144 -2.07 -22.12 0.50
C THR A 144 -3.20 -22.24 1.53
N PRO A 145 -3.41 -23.44 2.11
CA PRO A 145 -4.39 -23.64 3.17
C PRO A 145 -4.14 -22.74 4.38
N GLU A 146 -2.89 -22.52 4.73
CA GLU A 146 -2.47 -21.70 5.87
C GLU A 146 -2.86 -20.23 5.69
N PHE A 147 -2.74 -19.69 4.47
CA PHE A 147 -3.20 -18.34 4.16
C PHE A 147 -4.71 -18.25 4.24
N ALA A 148 -5.43 -19.20 3.66
CA ALA A 148 -6.89 -19.24 3.69
C ALA A 148 -7.43 -19.34 5.13
N GLU A 149 -6.81 -20.16 6.00
CA GLU A 149 -7.18 -20.29 7.40
C GLU A 149 -6.97 -18.97 8.16
N LEU A 150 -5.81 -18.32 7.98
CA LEU A 150 -5.55 -17.04 8.63
C LEU A 150 -6.49 -15.95 8.11
N GLN A 151 -6.77 -15.92 6.80
CA GLN A 151 -7.72 -14.99 6.19
C GLN A 151 -9.14 -15.18 6.79
N TYR A 152 -9.59 -16.40 6.92
CA TYR A 152 -10.89 -16.72 7.55
C TYR A 152 -10.94 -16.21 9.00
N ARG A 153 -9.93 -16.52 9.81
CA ARG A 153 -9.86 -16.05 11.20
C ARG A 153 -9.92 -14.53 11.32
N VAL A 154 -9.15 -13.81 10.51
CA VAL A 154 -9.14 -12.33 10.53
C VAL A 154 -10.49 -11.78 10.07
N HIS A 155 -11.06 -12.37 9.02
CA HIS A 155 -12.37 -11.99 8.51
C HIS A 155 -13.47 -12.16 9.58
N GLU A 156 -13.47 -13.26 10.32
CA GLU A 156 -14.38 -13.51 11.45
C GLU A 156 -14.31 -12.37 12.49
N ILE A 157 -13.11 -11.98 12.88
CA ILE A 157 -12.90 -10.87 13.85
C ILE A 157 -13.48 -9.56 13.31
N VAL A 158 -13.23 -9.23 12.05
CA VAL A 158 -13.75 -8.03 11.40
C VAL A 158 -15.28 -8.06 11.32
N MET A 159 -15.87 -9.19 10.96
CA MET A 159 -17.33 -9.35 10.87
C MET A 159 -18.03 -9.25 12.23
N GLN A 160 -17.41 -9.75 13.30
CA GLN A 160 -17.91 -9.58 14.67
C GLN A 160 -17.97 -8.09 15.06
N GLU A 161 -16.93 -7.32 14.74
CA GLU A 161 -16.91 -5.88 14.98
C GLU A 161 -17.99 -5.16 14.18
N TYR A 162 -18.16 -5.51 12.91
CA TYR A 162 -19.22 -4.94 12.07
C TYR A 162 -20.62 -5.23 12.62
N ALA A 163 -20.89 -6.47 13.05
CA ALA A 163 -22.17 -6.86 13.66
C ALA A 163 -22.44 -6.10 14.97
N SER A 164 -21.43 -5.93 15.82
CA SER A 164 -21.51 -5.15 17.06
C SER A 164 -21.87 -3.69 16.79
N GLN A 165 -21.29 -3.09 15.75
CA GLN A 165 -21.60 -1.72 15.33
C GLN A 165 -23.05 -1.56 14.86
N GLN A 166 -23.56 -2.54 14.11
CA GLN A 166 -24.97 -2.51 13.64
C GLN A 166 -25.96 -2.55 14.79
N ARG A 167 -25.72 -3.38 15.81
CA ARG A 167 -26.55 -3.45 17.02
C ARG A 167 -26.59 -2.11 17.76
N LEU A 168 -25.42 -1.48 17.99
CA LEU A 168 -25.33 -0.17 18.65
C LEU A 168 -26.01 0.96 17.87
N LYS A 169 -26.07 0.87 16.54
CA LYS A 169 -26.81 1.83 15.72
C LYS A 169 -28.33 1.65 15.84
N SER A 170 -28.83 0.42 15.86
CA SER A 170 -30.25 0.15 16.01
C SER A 170 -30.78 0.58 17.38
N GLU A 171 -30.00 0.39 18.45
CA GLU A 171 -30.37 0.82 19.82
C GLU A 171 -30.40 2.33 20.02
N ARG A 172 -29.73 3.13 19.17
CA ARG A 172 -29.71 4.59 19.24
C ARG A 172 -30.84 5.27 18.45
N VAL A 173 -31.57 4.52 17.65
CA VAL A 173 -32.66 5.03 16.80
C VAL A 173 -34.04 4.74 17.43
N THR A 174 -34.06 3.95 18.50
CA THR A 174 -35.22 3.72 19.36
C THR A 174 -35.18 4.63 20.57
#